data_8bbd1f980280cfcb6776c428d6ccaa45
#
_entry.id   8bbd1f980280cfcb6776c428d6ccaa45
#
_cell.length_a   1.000
_cell.length_b   1.000
_cell.length_c   1.000
_cell.angle_alpha   90.00
_cell.angle_beta   90.00
_cell.angle_gamma   90.00
#
_symmetry.space_group_name_H-M   'P 1'
#
loop_
_entity.id
_entity.type
_entity.pdbx_description
1 polymer ?
#
loop_
_entity_poly.entity_id
_entity_poly.type
_entity_poly.pdbx_seq_one_letter_code
_entity_poly.pdbx_strand_id
1 'polypeptide(L)'
;MLDGKVNVDFRGFLNKFHFKTNIIYCIKWGIVSVIIGVVVGIAGSSFGHAIDLATRIWRSHSYTLYLMPIAGLLIAALYHFIHADNPRGTNYVIDSISSGERLRLNMSPAIYISSFLTHLTSGSAGREGAALQIGGSIGSFIGRRLKLGQSRFSDKADINIAIMCGMAACFSALFGTPITASIFSMEIFSVGVMYHAALIPCILSSYVAVYIAGLLHTPEEKFILQNAPEWSLKMVLFMILLAALSATVAILFSVVMHESADLYKKYFKNHYIRIVVASILFIILTVISGSRDYNGGGFWLIERSMEGDVRYEAFLMKILFTAVALGGGFKGGEIVPTFVIGATFGGAFAKVFGLPYELCTACGMIACFVGVTNCPIASIFMGIEFCGSLGLNYYAIVVGVSFVLSGYYGLYSSQKFAYSKTEARYVGSDAISIRKKRQNS
;
A
#
# COMPACT_ATOMS: atom_id res chain seq x y z
N MET A 1 66.56 20.07 1.66
CA MET A 1 66.22 18.77 2.27
C MET A 1 65.05 18.98 3.20
N LEU A 2 63.87 18.73 2.73
CA LEU A 2 62.63 18.80 3.51
C LEU A 2 61.99 17.41 3.41
N ASP A 3 62.43 16.47 4.28
CA ASP A 3 61.75 15.20 4.51
C ASP A 3 60.66 15.39 5.57
N GLY A 4 59.57 16.03 5.18
CA GLY A 4 58.33 16.04 5.96
C GLY A 4 57.53 14.80 5.68
N LYS A 5 57.81 13.69 6.35
CA LYS A 5 56.89 12.54 6.40
C LYS A 5 55.61 13.00 7.11
N VAL A 6 54.57 13.27 6.32
CA VAL A 6 53.22 13.45 6.83
C VAL A 6 52.79 12.06 7.36
N ASN A 7 52.97 11.85 8.64
CA ASN A 7 52.43 10.69 9.35
C ASN A 7 50.90 10.91 9.44
N VAL A 8 50.18 10.44 8.42
CA VAL A 8 48.72 10.40 8.47
C VAL A 8 48.35 9.36 9.53
N ASP A 9 47.90 9.82 10.70
CA ASP A 9 47.35 8.96 11.72
C ASP A 9 46.05 8.34 11.20
N PHE A 10 46.19 7.24 10.45
CA PHE A 10 45.10 6.51 9.81
C PHE A 10 44.13 5.93 10.87
N ARG A 11 44.62 5.61 12.10
CA ARG A 11 43.79 5.16 13.21
C ARG A 11 42.98 6.30 13.80
N GLY A 12 43.55 7.48 13.98
CA GLY A 12 42.85 8.68 14.41
C GLY A 12 41.80 9.13 13.38
N PHE A 13 42.15 9.05 12.09
CA PHE A 13 41.22 9.32 11.00
C PHE A 13 40.02 8.34 11.01
N LEU A 14 40.24 7.03 11.10
CA LEU A 14 39.19 6.01 11.16
C LEU A 14 38.30 6.15 12.39
N ASN A 15 38.86 6.52 13.55
CA ASN A 15 38.08 6.76 14.77
C ASN A 15 37.24 8.04 14.67
N LYS A 16 37.73 9.09 14.02
CA LYS A 16 37.04 10.37 13.82
C LYS A 16 35.79 10.22 12.92
N PHE A 17 35.78 9.28 11.98
CA PHE A 17 34.68 9.03 11.05
C PHE A 17 33.67 7.99 11.52
N HIS A 18 33.72 7.52 12.77
CA HIS A 18 32.84 6.44 13.26
C HIS A 18 32.77 5.20 12.33
N PHE A 19 33.81 4.98 11.53
CA PHE A 19 33.83 3.96 10.46
C PHE A 19 33.52 2.57 10.99
N LYS A 20 34.04 2.23 12.18
CA LYS A 20 33.75 0.96 12.85
C LYS A 20 32.26 0.79 13.16
N THR A 21 31.59 1.83 13.64
CA THR A 21 30.16 1.83 13.97
C THR A 21 29.32 1.62 12.71
N ASN A 22 29.68 2.31 11.64
CA ASN A 22 28.98 2.21 10.36
C ASN A 22 29.13 0.81 9.73
N ILE A 23 30.32 0.21 9.78
CA ILE A 23 30.54 -1.16 9.30
C ILE A 23 29.72 -2.17 10.12
N ILE A 24 29.72 -2.06 11.45
CA ILE A 24 28.93 -2.94 12.33
C ILE A 24 27.44 -2.80 11.99
N TYR A 25 26.95 -1.59 11.76
CA TYR A 25 25.57 -1.34 11.30
C TYR A 25 25.28 -2.06 9.99
N CYS A 26 26.13 -1.90 8.96
CA CYS A 26 25.97 -2.51 7.65
C CYS A 26 25.97 -4.04 7.72
N ILE A 27 26.90 -4.64 8.49
CA ILE A 27 26.96 -6.09 8.66
C ILE A 27 25.73 -6.62 9.38
N LYS A 28 25.34 -5.99 10.50
CA LYS A 28 24.16 -6.35 11.28
C LYS A 28 22.90 -6.33 10.41
N TRP A 29 22.64 -5.19 9.76
CA TRP A 29 21.44 -5.04 8.94
C TRP A 29 21.53 -5.80 7.62
N GLY A 30 22.72 -6.03 7.08
CA GLY A 30 22.93 -6.91 5.95
C GLY A 30 22.40 -8.33 6.24
N ILE A 31 22.82 -8.93 7.34
CA ILE A 31 22.40 -10.28 7.73
C ILE A 31 20.90 -10.32 8.08
N VAL A 32 20.42 -9.38 8.91
CA VAL A 32 19.02 -9.34 9.34
C VAL A 32 18.07 -9.13 8.17
N SER A 33 18.41 -8.23 7.24
CA SER A 33 17.59 -7.95 6.05
C SER A 33 17.49 -9.15 5.11
N VAL A 34 18.59 -9.90 4.94
CA VAL A 34 18.58 -11.14 4.15
C VAL A 34 17.66 -12.17 4.80
N ILE A 35 17.77 -12.39 6.12
CA ILE A 35 16.89 -13.32 6.83
C ILE A 35 15.42 -12.92 6.68
N ILE A 36 15.10 -11.63 6.92
CA ILE A 36 13.73 -11.12 6.77
C ILE A 36 13.28 -11.27 5.31
N GLY A 37 14.12 -10.89 4.35
CA GLY A 37 13.80 -10.98 2.91
C GLY A 37 13.47 -12.39 2.46
N VAL A 38 14.26 -13.39 2.89
CA VAL A 38 13.99 -14.80 2.57
C VAL A 38 12.69 -15.29 3.20
N VAL A 39 12.54 -15.13 4.52
CA VAL A 39 11.36 -15.66 5.24
C VAL A 39 10.08 -14.97 4.78
N VAL A 40 10.11 -13.64 4.66
CA VAL A 40 8.95 -12.86 4.22
C VAL A 40 8.71 -13.01 2.71
N GLY A 41 9.76 -13.17 1.91
CA GLY A 41 9.65 -13.47 0.48
C GLY A 41 8.90 -14.77 0.23
N ILE A 42 9.21 -15.84 0.97
CA ILE A 42 8.48 -17.12 0.90
C ILE A 42 7.03 -16.94 1.35
N ALA A 43 6.78 -16.26 2.46
CA ALA A 43 5.42 -16.02 2.97
C ALA A 43 4.59 -15.16 2.00
N GLY A 44 5.17 -14.10 1.44
CA GLY A 44 4.54 -13.23 0.45
C GLY A 44 4.24 -13.95 -0.86
N SER A 45 5.18 -14.75 -1.36
CA SER A 45 4.98 -15.58 -2.56
C SER A 45 3.87 -16.60 -2.36
N SER A 46 3.85 -17.30 -1.23
CA SER A 46 2.76 -18.22 -0.86
C SER A 46 1.41 -17.49 -0.85
N PHE A 47 1.36 -16.29 -0.28
CA PHE A 47 0.16 -15.46 -0.25
C PHE A 47 -0.26 -15.01 -1.65
N GLY A 48 0.69 -14.61 -2.50
CA GLY A 48 0.44 -14.25 -3.91
C GLY A 48 -0.21 -15.39 -4.68
N HIS A 49 0.33 -16.60 -4.59
CA HIS A 49 -0.25 -17.78 -5.22
C HIS A 49 -1.64 -18.13 -4.68
N ALA A 50 -1.85 -18.00 -3.37
CA ALA A 50 -3.17 -18.24 -2.77
C ALA A 50 -4.23 -17.27 -3.30
N ILE A 51 -3.91 -15.98 -3.39
CA ILE A 51 -4.83 -14.96 -3.94
C ILE A 51 -5.09 -15.18 -5.43
N ASP A 52 -4.07 -15.55 -6.21
CA ASP A 52 -4.24 -15.87 -7.62
C ASP A 52 -5.14 -17.14 -7.80
N LEU A 53 -4.91 -18.17 -7.01
CA LEU A 53 -5.78 -19.37 -7.00
C LEU A 53 -7.22 -19.00 -6.65
N ALA A 54 -7.45 -18.21 -5.59
CA ALA A 54 -8.78 -17.74 -5.22
C ALA A 54 -9.44 -16.97 -6.38
N THR A 55 -8.67 -16.09 -7.04
CA THR A 55 -9.14 -15.31 -8.19
C THR A 55 -9.51 -16.19 -9.38
N ARG A 56 -8.71 -17.18 -9.72
CA ARG A 56 -9.03 -18.15 -10.77
C ARG A 56 -10.31 -18.95 -10.46
N ILE A 57 -10.49 -19.40 -9.22
CA ILE A 57 -11.66 -20.15 -8.80
C ILE A 57 -12.93 -19.30 -8.95
N TRP A 58 -12.98 -18.09 -8.40
CA TRP A 58 -14.20 -17.29 -8.47
C TRP A 58 -14.52 -16.79 -9.88
N ARG A 59 -13.50 -16.56 -10.71
CA ARG A 59 -13.72 -16.21 -12.13
C ARG A 59 -14.33 -17.37 -12.91
N SER A 60 -13.91 -18.59 -12.63
CA SER A 60 -14.43 -19.79 -13.29
C SER A 60 -15.80 -20.24 -12.75
N HIS A 61 -16.13 -19.90 -11.50
CA HIS A 61 -17.33 -20.41 -10.82
C HIS A 61 -18.16 -19.27 -10.23
N SER A 62 -19.25 -18.90 -10.92
CA SER A 62 -20.10 -17.76 -10.51
C SER A 62 -20.79 -17.97 -9.15
N TYR A 63 -21.03 -19.20 -8.73
CA TYR A 63 -21.70 -19.51 -7.47
C TYR A 63 -20.87 -19.12 -6.23
N THR A 64 -19.55 -18.94 -6.36
CA THR A 64 -18.69 -18.54 -5.25
C THR A 64 -19.10 -17.20 -4.63
N LEU A 65 -19.70 -16.31 -5.41
CA LEU A 65 -20.26 -15.05 -4.92
C LEU A 65 -21.31 -15.28 -3.82
N TYR A 66 -22.18 -16.27 -3.99
CA TYR A 66 -23.24 -16.58 -3.02
C TYR A 66 -22.72 -17.24 -1.74
N LEU A 67 -21.47 -17.69 -1.71
CA LEU A 67 -20.79 -18.18 -0.52
C LEU A 67 -20.21 -17.04 0.35
N MET A 68 -20.29 -15.79 -0.12
CA MET A 68 -19.75 -14.61 0.59
C MET A 68 -20.25 -14.47 2.03
N PRO A 69 -21.55 -14.70 2.38
CA PRO A 69 -22.00 -14.65 3.77
C PRO A 69 -21.32 -15.71 4.66
N ILE A 70 -21.10 -16.92 4.15
CA ILE A 70 -20.44 -18.01 4.89
C ILE A 70 -18.96 -17.65 5.12
N ALA A 71 -18.26 -17.19 4.07
CA ALA A 71 -16.88 -16.72 4.20
C ALA A 71 -16.77 -15.56 5.19
N GLY A 72 -17.72 -14.64 5.16
CA GLY A 72 -17.80 -13.53 6.11
C GLY A 72 -17.92 -14.00 7.57
N LEU A 73 -18.80 -14.96 7.84
CA LEU A 73 -18.96 -15.56 9.18
C LEU A 73 -17.68 -16.25 9.64
N LEU A 74 -16.99 -16.98 8.74
CA LEU A 74 -15.70 -17.62 9.06
C LEU A 74 -14.63 -16.58 9.37
N ILE A 75 -14.57 -15.47 8.63
CA ILE A 75 -13.65 -14.35 8.91
C ILE A 75 -13.96 -13.76 10.29
N ALA A 76 -15.23 -13.48 10.60
CA ALA A 76 -15.63 -12.91 11.89
C ALA A 76 -15.28 -13.88 13.05
N ALA A 77 -15.56 -15.17 12.90
CA ALA A 77 -15.21 -16.19 13.89
C ALA A 77 -13.69 -16.30 14.11
N LEU A 78 -12.90 -16.26 13.03
CA LEU A 78 -11.44 -16.31 13.11
C LEU A 78 -10.88 -15.14 13.93
N TYR A 79 -11.35 -13.91 13.68
CA TYR A 79 -10.91 -12.74 14.42
C TYR A 79 -11.38 -12.75 15.87
N HIS A 80 -12.56 -13.27 16.14
CA HIS A 80 -13.04 -13.49 17.51
C HIS A 80 -12.16 -14.48 18.27
N PHE A 81 -11.82 -15.60 17.64
CA PHE A 81 -10.98 -16.66 18.24
C PHE A 81 -9.58 -16.17 18.61
N ILE A 82 -8.98 -15.27 17.82
CA ILE A 82 -7.68 -14.69 18.12
C ILE A 82 -7.75 -13.45 19.04
N HIS A 83 -8.92 -13.16 19.60
CA HIS A 83 -9.19 -11.98 20.44
C HIS A 83 -8.80 -10.66 19.76
N ALA A 84 -9.22 -10.49 18.51
CA ALA A 84 -8.97 -9.30 17.68
C ALA A 84 -10.27 -8.80 17.03
N ASP A 85 -11.35 -8.67 17.78
CA ASP A 85 -12.70 -8.33 17.29
C ASP A 85 -12.79 -6.98 16.57
N ASN A 86 -11.87 -6.05 16.85
CA ASN A 86 -11.77 -4.76 16.19
C ASN A 86 -10.41 -4.58 15.50
N PRO A 87 -10.14 -5.33 14.42
CA PRO A 87 -8.88 -5.24 13.72
C PRO A 87 -8.73 -3.88 13.04
N ARG A 88 -7.59 -3.19 13.30
CA ARG A 88 -7.27 -1.88 12.72
C ARG A 88 -6.66 -1.96 11.32
N GLY A 89 -6.57 -3.17 10.73
CA GLY A 89 -5.99 -3.36 9.40
C GLY A 89 -4.55 -2.84 9.29
N THR A 90 -4.24 -2.16 8.20
CA THR A 90 -2.91 -1.55 7.97
C THR A 90 -2.57 -0.50 9.04
N ASN A 91 -3.57 0.19 9.60
CA ASN A 91 -3.37 1.15 10.70
C ASN A 91 -2.72 0.50 11.93
N TYR A 92 -2.97 -0.80 12.20
CA TYR A 92 -2.32 -1.50 13.31
C TYR A 92 -0.78 -1.57 13.15
N VAL A 93 -0.29 -1.76 11.93
CA VAL A 93 1.15 -1.77 11.64
C VAL A 93 1.73 -0.36 11.76
N ILE A 94 1.02 0.64 11.23
CA ILE A 94 1.43 2.05 11.32
C ILE A 94 1.52 2.50 12.78
N ASP A 95 0.50 2.20 13.58
CA ASP A 95 0.47 2.50 15.02
C ASP A 95 1.60 1.81 15.77
N SER A 96 1.93 0.56 15.45
CA SER A 96 2.97 -0.20 16.15
C SER A 96 4.34 0.48 16.05
N ILE A 97 4.66 1.10 14.92
CA ILE A 97 5.91 1.84 14.73
C ILE A 97 5.87 3.17 15.47
N SER A 98 4.73 3.86 15.44
CA SER A 98 4.58 5.16 16.07
C SER A 98 4.47 5.09 17.60
N SER A 99 3.70 4.12 18.13
CA SER A 99 3.43 3.96 19.56
C SER A 99 4.36 2.97 20.26
N GLY A 100 5.02 2.07 19.50
CA GLY A 100 5.77 0.93 20.01
C GLY A 100 4.88 -0.23 20.47
N GLU A 101 3.61 -0.26 20.06
CA GLU A 101 2.70 -1.38 20.30
C GLU A 101 3.23 -2.65 19.65
N ARG A 102 3.12 -3.78 20.35
CA ARG A 102 3.65 -5.05 19.86
C ARG A 102 2.77 -5.64 18.76
N LEU A 103 3.31 -5.81 17.55
CA LEU A 103 2.66 -6.61 16.51
C LEU A 103 2.65 -8.10 16.91
N ARG A 104 1.47 -8.70 16.89
CA ARG A 104 1.28 -10.12 17.22
C ARG A 104 1.47 -10.96 15.96
N LEU A 105 2.28 -12.03 16.06
CA LEU A 105 2.54 -12.92 14.92
C LEU A 105 1.27 -13.63 14.43
N ASN A 106 0.32 -13.95 15.33
CA ASN A 106 -0.95 -14.61 14.98
C ASN A 106 -1.85 -13.78 14.05
N MET A 107 -1.57 -12.47 13.89
CA MET A 107 -2.26 -11.65 12.89
C MET A 107 -1.89 -12.03 11.46
N SER A 108 -0.68 -12.55 11.21
CA SER A 108 -0.24 -12.95 9.86
C SER A 108 -1.11 -14.09 9.29
N PRO A 109 -1.27 -15.25 9.94
CA PRO A 109 -2.16 -16.29 9.43
C PRO A 109 -3.62 -15.86 9.38
N ALA A 110 -4.08 -15.02 10.32
CA ALA A 110 -5.46 -14.55 10.32
C ALA A 110 -5.77 -13.68 9.10
N ILE A 111 -4.91 -12.70 8.79
CA ILE A 111 -5.11 -11.84 7.61
C ILE A 111 -4.91 -12.62 6.31
N TYR A 112 -3.97 -13.58 6.28
CA TYR A 112 -3.76 -14.47 5.13
C TYR A 112 -5.03 -15.24 4.77
N ILE A 113 -5.59 -15.98 5.74
CA ILE A 113 -6.80 -16.79 5.55
C ILE A 113 -8.00 -15.90 5.22
N SER A 114 -8.17 -14.80 5.92
CA SER A 114 -9.30 -13.90 5.71
C SER A 114 -9.26 -13.21 4.36
N SER A 115 -8.08 -12.77 3.90
CA SER A 115 -7.93 -12.20 2.56
C SER A 115 -8.16 -13.25 1.47
N PHE A 116 -7.68 -14.47 1.66
CA PHE A 116 -7.98 -15.59 0.76
C PHE A 116 -9.49 -15.84 0.64
N LEU A 117 -10.22 -15.90 1.76
CA LEU A 117 -11.68 -16.09 1.77
C LEU A 117 -12.41 -14.93 1.10
N THR A 118 -11.97 -13.68 1.31
CA THR A 118 -12.53 -12.51 0.64
C THR A 118 -12.39 -12.62 -0.88
N HIS A 119 -11.19 -12.95 -1.36
CA HIS A 119 -10.95 -13.09 -2.80
C HIS A 119 -11.67 -14.31 -3.39
N LEU A 120 -11.70 -15.44 -2.69
CA LEU A 120 -12.41 -16.66 -3.12
C LEU A 120 -13.89 -16.40 -3.38
N THR A 121 -14.51 -15.52 -2.62
CA THR A 121 -15.92 -15.13 -2.76
C THR A 121 -16.10 -13.83 -3.54
N SER A 122 -15.12 -13.48 -4.36
CA SER A 122 -15.14 -12.31 -5.27
C SER A 122 -15.23 -10.94 -4.59
N GLY A 123 -14.96 -10.83 -3.28
CA GLY A 123 -15.01 -9.56 -2.56
C GLY A 123 -14.07 -8.52 -3.13
N SER A 124 -14.55 -7.28 -3.32
CA SER A 124 -13.75 -6.17 -3.87
C SER A 124 -12.69 -5.71 -2.86
N ALA A 125 -11.49 -6.21 -3.01
CA ALA A 125 -10.35 -5.93 -2.16
C ALA A 125 -9.03 -6.17 -2.91
N GLY A 126 -7.96 -5.53 -2.43
CA GLY A 126 -6.60 -5.81 -2.83
C GLY A 126 -5.89 -6.77 -1.88
N ARG A 127 -4.61 -6.98 -2.13
CA ARG A 127 -3.74 -7.91 -1.37
C ARG A 127 -2.67 -7.19 -0.54
N GLU A 128 -2.43 -5.92 -0.78
CA GLU A 128 -1.32 -5.13 -0.22
C GLU A 128 -1.46 -4.82 1.26
N GLY A 129 -2.65 -4.47 1.74
CA GLY A 129 -2.87 -4.23 3.17
C GLY A 129 -2.63 -5.49 4.01
N ALA A 130 -2.96 -6.67 3.45
CA ALA A 130 -2.60 -7.94 4.04
C ALA A 130 -1.09 -8.19 4.00
N ALA A 131 -0.42 -7.86 2.87
CA ALA A 131 1.03 -7.97 2.73
C ALA A 131 1.79 -7.17 3.79
N LEU A 132 1.40 -5.90 4.00
CA LEU A 132 2.00 -5.05 5.02
C LEU A 132 1.84 -5.64 6.43
N GLN A 133 0.68 -6.21 6.74
CA GLN A 133 0.41 -6.85 8.03
C GLN A 133 1.19 -8.16 8.19
N ILE A 134 1.22 -9.03 7.17
CA ILE A 134 1.99 -10.28 7.17
C ILE A 134 3.47 -9.97 7.34
N GLY A 135 4.02 -9.13 6.47
CA GLY A 135 5.43 -8.77 6.47
C GLY A 135 5.85 -8.07 7.75
N GLY A 136 5.10 -7.06 8.18
CA GLY A 136 5.38 -6.32 9.41
C GLY A 136 5.34 -7.20 10.67
N SER A 137 4.37 -8.12 10.77
CA SER A 137 4.27 -9.05 11.91
C SER A 137 5.42 -10.05 11.95
N ILE A 138 5.82 -10.61 10.79
CA ILE A 138 6.97 -11.52 10.68
C ILE A 138 8.27 -10.75 10.97
N GLY A 139 8.45 -9.55 10.42
CA GLY A 139 9.59 -8.68 10.68
C GLY A 139 9.72 -8.34 12.16
N SER A 140 8.62 -7.97 12.82
CA SER A 140 8.56 -7.74 14.27
C SER A 140 8.97 -8.98 15.06
N PHE A 141 8.49 -10.16 14.68
CA PHE A 141 8.83 -11.43 15.34
C PHE A 141 10.31 -11.75 15.20
N ILE A 142 10.87 -11.68 13.98
CA ILE A 142 12.30 -11.94 13.72
C ILE A 142 13.16 -10.94 14.51
N GLY A 143 12.82 -9.63 14.44
CA GLY A 143 13.55 -8.59 15.17
C GLY A 143 13.63 -8.87 16.67
N ARG A 144 12.52 -9.26 17.28
CA ARG A 144 12.47 -9.62 18.71
C ARG A 144 13.23 -10.93 19.02
N ARG A 145 13.11 -11.93 18.14
CA ARG A 145 13.78 -13.23 18.33
C ARG A 145 15.30 -13.11 18.25
N LEU A 146 15.78 -12.24 17.37
CA LEU A 146 17.21 -11.92 17.23
C LEU A 146 17.68 -10.93 18.32
N LYS A 147 16.83 -10.60 19.30
CA LYS A 147 17.11 -9.66 20.39
C LYS A 147 17.62 -8.30 19.89
N LEU A 148 17.14 -7.87 18.73
CA LEU A 148 17.37 -6.52 18.26
C LEU A 148 16.74 -5.56 19.28
N GLY A 149 17.51 -4.60 19.75
CA GLY A 149 17.01 -3.64 20.74
C GLY A 149 17.36 -3.94 22.20
N GLN A 150 18.19 -4.93 22.53
CA GLN A 150 18.71 -5.15 23.89
C GLN A 150 19.97 -4.32 24.22
N SER A 151 20.40 -3.43 23.31
CA SER A 151 21.48 -2.49 23.55
C SER A 151 20.95 -1.22 24.23
N ARG A 152 21.68 -0.68 25.22
CA ARG A 152 21.29 0.47 26.09
C ARG A 152 20.82 1.75 25.35
N PHE A 153 20.89 1.81 24.03
CA PHE A 153 20.64 3.03 23.23
C PHE A 153 19.57 2.92 22.14
N SER A 154 18.89 1.74 21.89
CA SER A 154 18.09 1.61 20.66
C SER A 154 16.96 0.57 20.67
N ASP A 155 16.34 0.29 21.81
CA ASP A 155 15.40 -0.85 21.93
C ASP A 155 14.20 -0.82 20.97
N LYS A 156 13.63 0.35 20.70
CA LYS A 156 12.46 0.47 19.83
C LYS A 156 12.84 0.68 18.36
N ALA A 157 13.90 1.42 18.08
CA ALA A 157 14.29 1.80 16.72
C ALA A 157 14.65 0.59 15.84
N ASP A 158 15.40 -0.37 16.37
CA ASP A 158 15.80 -1.58 15.64
C ASP A 158 14.61 -2.49 15.30
N ILE A 159 13.63 -2.60 16.21
CA ILE A 159 12.41 -3.37 15.95
C ILE A 159 11.57 -2.67 14.88
N ASN A 160 11.49 -1.35 14.91
CA ASN A 160 10.79 -0.58 13.88
C ASN A 160 11.42 -0.80 12.50
N ILE A 161 12.75 -0.78 12.39
CA ILE A 161 13.44 -1.09 11.14
C ILE A 161 13.12 -2.52 10.68
N ALA A 162 13.12 -3.51 11.58
CA ALA A 162 12.77 -4.89 11.22
C ALA A 162 11.30 -5.02 10.73
N ILE A 163 10.37 -4.26 11.31
CA ILE A 163 8.98 -4.18 10.84
C ILE A 163 8.93 -3.60 9.43
N MET A 164 9.62 -2.47 9.19
CA MET A 164 9.69 -1.84 7.88
C MET A 164 10.31 -2.77 6.82
N CYS A 165 11.39 -3.48 7.16
CA CYS A 165 12.00 -4.51 6.30
C CYS A 165 10.99 -5.61 5.93
N GLY A 166 10.22 -6.09 6.90
CA GLY A 166 9.18 -7.09 6.66
C GLY A 166 8.07 -6.56 5.74
N MET A 167 7.58 -5.33 6.00
CA MET A 167 6.59 -4.68 5.13
C MET A 167 7.10 -4.55 3.70
N ALA A 168 8.30 -4.00 3.53
CA ALA A 168 8.95 -3.81 2.25
C ALA A 168 9.16 -5.14 1.51
N ALA A 169 9.65 -6.16 2.18
CA ALA A 169 9.87 -7.48 1.61
C ALA A 169 8.57 -8.15 1.12
N CYS A 170 7.50 -8.12 1.93
CA CYS A 170 6.24 -8.75 1.55
C CYS A 170 5.54 -8.02 0.39
N PHE A 171 5.53 -6.68 0.44
CA PHE A 171 4.99 -5.87 -0.65
C PHE A 171 5.76 -6.10 -1.94
N SER A 172 7.08 -6.10 -1.86
CA SER A 172 7.99 -6.33 -2.99
C SER A 172 7.80 -7.71 -3.62
N ALA A 173 7.66 -8.77 -2.80
CA ALA A 173 7.43 -10.13 -3.27
C ALA A 173 6.10 -10.30 -4.04
N LEU A 174 5.10 -9.46 -3.74
CA LEU A 174 3.78 -9.52 -4.40
C LEU A 174 3.69 -8.71 -5.69
N PHE A 175 4.44 -7.60 -5.77
CA PHE A 175 4.30 -6.64 -6.87
C PHE A 175 5.52 -6.55 -7.78
N GLY A 176 6.65 -7.17 -7.41
CA GLY A 176 7.88 -7.04 -8.17
C GLY A 176 8.45 -5.60 -8.18
N THR A 177 8.19 -4.81 -7.12
CA THR A 177 8.53 -3.39 -7.02
C THR A 177 9.42 -3.10 -5.82
N PRO A 178 10.72 -3.50 -5.84
CA PRO A 178 11.59 -3.44 -4.67
C PRO A 178 11.92 -2.01 -4.21
N ILE A 179 12.07 -1.07 -5.12
CA ILE A 179 12.39 0.32 -4.76
C ILE A 179 11.18 0.98 -4.13
N THR A 180 10.03 0.87 -4.79
CA THR A 180 8.75 1.39 -4.26
C THR A 180 8.43 0.83 -2.90
N ALA A 181 8.51 -0.49 -2.73
CA ALA A 181 8.22 -1.17 -1.47
C ALA A 181 9.10 -0.67 -0.33
N SER A 182 10.39 -0.47 -0.59
CA SER A 182 11.35 0.05 0.37
C SER A 182 11.00 1.47 0.80
N ILE A 183 10.76 2.36 -0.15
CA ILE A 183 10.43 3.76 0.11
C ILE A 183 9.06 3.87 0.77
N PHE A 184 8.05 3.16 0.28
CA PHE A 184 6.70 3.17 0.83
C PHE A 184 6.67 2.74 2.30
N SER A 185 7.44 1.71 2.65
CA SER A 185 7.53 1.23 4.04
C SER A 185 8.17 2.25 4.99
N MET A 186 8.95 3.21 4.48
CA MET A 186 9.55 4.29 5.27
C MET A 186 8.72 5.59 5.26
N GLU A 187 7.90 5.80 4.22
CA GLU A 187 7.16 7.03 3.99
C GLU A 187 5.74 7.00 4.59
N ILE A 188 5.13 5.80 4.67
CA ILE A 188 3.72 5.63 5.05
C ILE A 188 3.37 6.08 6.48
N PHE A 189 4.34 6.13 7.40
CA PHE A 189 4.08 6.44 8.82
C PHE A 189 3.87 7.92 9.09
N SER A 190 4.62 8.77 8.38
CA SER A 190 4.61 10.20 8.64
C SER A 190 4.89 11.00 7.38
N VAL A 191 3.94 11.83 7.02
CA VAL A 191 4.07 12.76 5.90
C VAL A 191 5.06 13.86 6.28
N GLY A 192 6.10 14.00 5.46
CA GLY A 192 7.17 14.99 5.65
C GLY A 192 8.36 14.52 6.50
N VAL A 193 8.33 13.28 7.03
CA VAL A 193 9.49 12.66 7.72
C VAL A 193 9.64 11.22 7.27
N MET A 194 10.84 10.87 6.82
CA MET A 194 11.18 9.52 6.37
C MET A 194 12.21 8.89 7.32
N TYR A 195 12.06 7.60 7.60
CA TYR A 195 12.98 6.83 8.43
C TYR A 195 14.24 6.39 7.66
N HIS A 196 15.15 7.33 7.34
CA HIS A 196 16.34 7.08 6.52
C HIS A 196 17.25 5.96 7.04
N ALA A 197 17.27 5.73 8.36
CA ALA A 197 18.00 4.61 8.93
C ALA A 197 17.50 3.23 8.46
N ALA A 198 16.28 3.14 7.93
CA ALA A 198 15.74 1.91 7.36
C ALA A 198 16.03 1.72 5.87
N LEU A 199 16.64 2.71 5.19
CA LEU A 199 16.81 2.69 3.73
C LEU A 199 17.55 1.46 3.23
N ILE A 200 18.79 1.26 3.69
CA ILE A 200 19.62 0.10 3.28
C ILE A 200 18.95 -1.22 3.70
N PRO A 201 18.47 -1.38 4.94
CA PRO A 201 17.77 -2.58 5.36
C PRO A 201 16.54 -2.91 4.51
N CYS A 202 15.67 -1.94 4.22
CA CYS A 202 14.46 -2.14 3.43
C CYS A 202 14.79 -2.48 1.97
N ILE A 203 15.73 -1.77 1.34
CA ILE A 203 16.16 -2.07 -0.02
C ILE A 203 16.68 -3.51 -0.10
N LEU A 204 17.58 -3.90 0.80
CA LEU A 204 18.17 -5.23 0.77
C LEU A 204 17.11 -6.33 1.00
N SER A 205 16.21 -6.16 1.98
CA SER A 205 15.15 -7.14 2.24
C SER A 205 14.15 -7.24 1.07
N SER A 206 13.84 -6.12 0.41
CA SER A 206 12.96 -6.08 -0.77
C SER A 206 13.55 -6.82 -1.97
N TYR A 207 14.81 -6.56 -2.30
CA TYR A 207 15.47 -7.24 -3.41
C TYR A 207 15.63 -8.74 -3.16
N VAL A 208 15.98 -9.13 -1.93
CA VAL A 208 16.02 -10.56 -1.56
C VAL A 208 14.63 -11.18 -1.71
N ALA A 209 13.58 -10.50 -1.27
CA ALA A 209 12.21 -11.01 -1.36
C ALA A 209 11.72 -11.14 -2.81
N VAL A 210 12.04 -10.17 -3.70
CA VAL A 210 11.73 -10.27 -5.14
C VAL A 210 12.49 -11.43 -5.78
N TYR A 211 13.76 -11.61 -5.43
CA TYR A 211 14.54 -12.74 -5.92
C TYR A 211 13.90 -14.08 -5.53
N ILE A 212 13.48 -14.22 -4.26
CA ILE A 212 12.76 -15.42 -3.80
C ILE A 212 11.41 -15.57 -4.52
N ALA A 213 10.67 -14.48 -4.72
CA ALA A 213 9.40 -14.47 -5.45
C ALA A 213 9.59 -14.94 -6.91
N GLY A 214 10.66 -14.50 -7.56
CA GLY A 214 11.02 -14.95 -8.89
C GLY A 214 11.34 -16.46 -8.95
N LEU A 215 12.10 -16.99 -7.97
CA LEU A 215 12.37 -18.44 -7.86
C LEU A 215 11.09 -19.25 -7.65
N LEU A 216 10.10 -18.69 -6.96
CA LEU A 216 8.81 -19.32 -6.69
C LEU A 216 7.77 -19.02 -7.78
N HIS A 217 8.13 -18.33 -8.87
CA HIS A 217 7.23 -17.94 -9.97
C HIS A 217 5.96 -17.23 -9.49
N THR A 218 6.10 -16.30 -8.54
CA THR A 218 4.97 -15.54 -8.01
C THR A 218 4.34 -14.68 -9.11
N PRO A 219 3.00 -14.71 -9.29
CA PRO A 219 2.34 -13.88 -10.30
C PRO A 219 2.53 -12.38 -10.02
N GLU A 220 3.05 -11.66 -10.99
CA GLU A 220 3.26 -10.21 -10.97
C GLU A 220 2.34 -9.54 -11.97
N GLU A 221 1.85 -8.34 -11.64
CA GLU A 221 1.07 -7.49 -12.53
C GLU A 221 1.92 -6.27 -12.92
N LYS A 222 2.04 -6.02 -14.22
CA LYS A 222 2.76 -4.84 -14.78
C LYS A 222 1.97 -4.25 -15.94
N PHE A 223 1.93 -2.94 -16.02
CA PHE A 223 1.14 -2.17 -16.98
C PHE A 223 2.04 -1.23 -17.77
N ILE A 224 3.00 -1.78 -18.50
CA ILE A 224 4.10 -1.05 -19.13
C ILE A 224 3.58 -0.20 -20.29
N LEU A 225 3.81 1.12 -20.22
CA LEU A 225 3.57 2.03 -21.32
C LEU A 225 4.43 1.68 -22.52
N GLN A 226 3.81 1.50 -23.67
CA GLN A 226 4.52 1.25 -24.92
C GLN A 226 5.00 2.57 -25.54
N ASN A 227 4.18 3.62 -25.41
CA ASN A 227 4.46 4.93 -25.95
C ASN A 227 4.09 6.04 -24.97
N ALA A 228 4.94 7.06 -24.90
CA ALA A 228 4.63 8.31 -24.22
C ALA A 228 4.67 9.46 -25.25
N PRO A 229 3.66 10.36 -25.26
CA PRO A 229 3.69 11.51 -26.16
C PRO A 229 4.87 12.42 -25.85
N GLU A 230 5.32 13.15 -26.86
CA GLU A 230 6.35 14.16 -26.67
C GLU A 230 5.93 15.22 -25.65
N TRP A 231 6.91 15.74 -24.95
CA TRP A 231 6.71 16.78 -23.96
C TRP A 231 6.17 18.06 -24.62
N SER A 232 4.98 18.49 -24.23
CA SER A 232 4.34 19.70 -24.72
C SER A 232 3.57 20.42 -23.61
N LEU A 233 3.49 21.74 -23.68
CA LEU A 233 2.72 22.54 -22.73
C LEU A 233 1.26 22.09 -22.66
N LYS A 234 0.66 21.76 -23.80
CA LYS A 234 -0.72 21.25 -23.88
C LYS A 234 -0.87 19.98 -23.03
N MET A 235 0.04 19.02 -23.20
CA MET A 235 -0.02 17.76 -22.44
C MET A 235 0.20 17.99 -20.95
N VAL A 236 1.14 18.85 -20.57
CA VAL A 236 1.38 19.23 -19.16
C VAL A 236 0.11 19.80 -18.52
N LEU A 237 -0.60 20.71 -19.19
CA LEU A 237 -1.84 21.28 -18.68
C LEU A 237 -2.94 20.23 -18.49
N PHE A 238 -3.08 19.27 -19.43
CA PHE A 238 -4.00 18.15 -19.26
C PHE A 238 -3.61 17.25 -18.12
N MET A 239 -2.31 16.98 -17.90
CA MET A 239 -1.85 16.17 -16.75
C MET A 239 -2.10 16.88 -15.42
N ILE A 240 -1.93 18.20 -15.35
CA ILE A 240 -2.29 18.99 -14.15
C ILE A 240 -3.80 18.89 -13.88
N LEU A 241 -4.63 19.02 -14.91
CA LEU A 241 -6.09 18.87 -14.79
C LEU A 241 -6.48 17.45 -14.33
N LEU A 242 -5.90 16.41 -14.97
CA LEU A 242 -6.10 15.01 -14.57
C LEU A 242 -5.73 14.81 -13.10
N ALA A 243 -4.57 15.32 -12.67
CA ALA A 243 -4.11 15.19 -11.31
C ALA A 243 -5.04 15.88 -10.29
N ALA A 244 -5.54 17.06 -10.60
CA ALA A 244 -6.48 17.80 -9.75
C ALA A 244 -7.80 17.04 -9.58
N LEU A 245 -8.33 16.50 -10.68
CA LEU A 245 -9.55 15.70 -10.65
C LEU A 245 -9.32 14.34 -9.97
N SER A 246 -8.17 13.69 -10.20
CA SER A 246 -7.78 12.46 -9.52
C SER A 246 -7.61 12.66 -8.01
N ALA A 247 -7.11 13.80 -7.56
CA ALA A 247 -7.07 14.16 -6.15
C ALA A 247 -8.49 14.21 -5.54
N THR A 248 -9.45 14.77 -6.28
CA THR A 248 -10.86 14.78 -5.84
C THR A 248 -11.43 13.36 -5.74
N VAL A 249 -11.14 12.49 -6.71
CA VAL A 249 -11.54 11.07 -6.68
C VAL A 249 -10.88 10.35 -5.49
N ALA A 250 -9.61 10.61 -5.20
CA ALA A 250 -8.89 10.06 -4.06
C ALA A 250 -9.50 10.50 -2.72
N ILE A 251 -9.88 11.78 -2.59
CA ILE A 251 -10.61 12.29 -1.43
C ILE A 251 -11.95 11.57 -1.28
N LEU A 252 -12.72 11.50 -2.38
CA LEU A 252 -14.02 10.81 -2.39
C LEU A 252 -13.88 9.37 -1.90
N PHE A 253 -12.92 8.61 -2.47
CA PHE A 253 -12.68 7.24 -2.05
C PHE A 253 -12.30 7.14 -0.57
N SER A 254 -11.39 7.98 -0.09
CA SER A 254 -10.99 8.00 1.32
C SER A 254 -12.17 8.30 2.25
N VAL A 255 -13.01 9.27 1.91
CA VAL A 255 -14.20 9.62 2.69
C VAL A 255 -15.21 8.48 2.69
N VAL A 256 -15.53 7.92 1.52
CA VAL A 256 -16.50 6.83 1.40
C VAL A 256 -16.05 5.60 2.17
N MET A 257 -14.75 5.28 2.17
CA MET A 257 -14.19 4.17 2.95
C MET A 257 -14.37 4.36 4.45
N HIS A 258 -14.05 5.55 4.98
CA HIS A 258 -14.21 5.84 6.42
C HIS A 258 -15.67 5.89 6.82
N GLU A 259 -16.49 6.63 6.07
CA GLU A 259 -17.93 6.76 6.36
C GLU A 259 -18.67 5.42 6.28
N SER A 260 -18.33 4.56 5.29
CA SER A 260 -18.95 3.24 5.20
C SER A 260 -18.63 2.38 6.42
N ALA A 261 -17.38 2.36 6.87
CA ALA A 261 -16.98 1.61 8.06
C ALA A 261 -17.68 2.12 9.33
N ASP A 262 -17.82 3.43 9.47
CA ASP A 262 -18.49 4.05 10.62
C ASP A 262 -20.02 3.84 10.57
N LEU A 263 -20.61 3.90 9.38
CA LEU A 263 -22.04 3.61 9.16
C LEU A 263 -22.36 2.16 9.55
N TYR A 264 -21.57 1.21 9.07
CA TYR A 264 -21.72 -0.19 9.44
C TYR A 264 -21.59 -0.43 10.95
N LYS A 265 -20.62 0.22 11.63
CA LYS A 265 -20.44 0.11 13.08
C LYS A 265 -21.59 0.73 13.84
N LYS A 266 -22.13 1.85 13.34
CA LYS A 266 -23.26 2.57 13.96
C LYS A 266 -24.54 1.74 13.94
N TYR A 267 -24.88 1.14 12.79
CA TYR A 267 -26.14 0.39 12.63
C TYR A 267 -26.01 -1.07 13.03
N PHE A 268 -24.84 -1.70 12.86
CA PHE A 268 -24.61 -3.11 13.14
C PHE A 268 -23.46 -3.29 14.12
N LYS A 269 -23.75 -3.17 15.42
CA LYS A 269 -22.75 -3.32 16.51
C LYS A 269 -22.14 -4.72 16.53
N ASN A 270 -22.95 -5.76 16.25
CA ASN A 270 -22.49 -7.13 16.16
C ASN A 270 -21.75 -7.35 14.82
N HIS A 271 -20.47 -7.72 14.91
CA HIS A 271 -19.60 -7.92 13.74
C HIS A 271 -20.05 -9.08 12.84
N TYR A 272 -20.71 -10.12 13.37
CA TYR A 272 -21.28 -11.20 12.57
C TYR A 272 -22.45 -10.72 11.71
N ILE A 273 -23.38 -9.96 12.30
CA ILE A 273 -24.51 -9.39 11.55
C ILE A 273 -23.99 -8.42 10.49
N ARG A 274 -23.03 -7.56 10.86
CA ARG A 274 -22.44 -6.57 9.97
C ARG A 274 -21.85 -7.20 8.71
N ILE A 275 -21.06 -8.26 8.84
CA ILE A 275 -20.39 -8.89 7.68
C ILE A 275 -21.40 -9.65 6.80
N VAL A 276 -22.46 -10.22 7.37
CA VAL A 276 -23.53 -10.87 6.61
C VAL A 276 -24.36 -9.83 5.83
N VAL A 277 -24.71 -8.70 6.45
CA VAL A 277 -25.42 -7.60 5.76
C VAL A 277 -24.56 -7.07 4.61
N ALA A 278 -23.26 -6.86 4.83
CA ALA A 278 -22.35 -6.42 3.78
C ALA A 278 -22.26 -7.44 2.63
N SER A 279 -22.25 -8.74 2.93
CA SER A 279 -22.27 -9.79 1.93
C SER A 279 -23.52 -9.73 1.05
N ILE A 280 -24.69 -9.58 1.68
CA ILE A 280 -25.97 -9.49 0.97
C ILE A 280 -26.00 -8.25 0.08
N LEU A 281 -25.60 -7.09 0.62
CA LEU A 281 -25.51 -5.86 -0.16
C LEU A 281 -24.54 -5.98 -1.34
N PHE A 282 -23.39 -6.62 -1.15
CA PHE A 282 -22.42 -6.85 -2.21
C PHE A 282 -22.96 -7.76 -3.32
N ILE A 283 -23.68 -8.83 -2.95
CA ILE A 283 -24.35 -9.73 -3.91
C ILE A 283 -25.40 -8.94 -4.70
N ILE A 284 -26.25 -8.17 -4.03
CA ILE A 284 -27.27 -7.34 -4.67
C ILE A 284 -26.64 -6.37 -5.66
N LEU A 285 -25.56 -5.66 -5.25
CA LEU A 285 -24.84 -4.75 -6.12
C LEU A 285 -24.27 -5.44 -7.35
N THR A 286 -23.69 -6.65 -7.17
CA THR A 286 -23.15 -7.44 -8.29
C THR A 286 -24.27 -7.83 -9.27
N VAL A 287 -25.42 -8.23 -8.77
CA VAL A 287 -26.58 -8.61 -9.63
C VAL A 287 -27.15 -7.40 -10.34
N ILE A 288 -27.33 -6.26 -9.66
CA ILE A 288 -27.88 -5.03 -10.24
C ILE A 288 -26.92 -4.45 -11.30
N SER A 289 -25.60 -4.48 -11.06
CA SER A 289 -24.61 -3.98 -12.03
C SER A 289 -24.55 -4.81 -13.31
N GLY A 290 -25.13 -6.02 -13.32
CA GLY A 290 -25.09 -6.94 -14.46
C GLY A 290 -23.68 -7.39 -14.86
N SER A 291 -22.67 -7.05 -14.06
CA SER A 291 -21.25 -7.32 -14.34
C SER A 291 -20.50 -7.71 -13.06
N ARG A 292 -19.51 -8.58 -13.22
CA ARG A 292 -18.56 -8.94 -12.16
C ARG A 292 -17.22 -8.21 -12.28
N ASP A 293 -17.15 -7.20 -13.16
CA ASP A 293 -15.90 -6.47 -13.43
C ASP A 293 -15.37 -5.71 -12.20
N TYR A 294 -16.27 -5.28 -11.31
CA TYR A 294 -15.94 -4.51 -10.10
C TYR A 294 -15.58 -5.37 -8.89
N ASN A 295 -15.74 -6.70 -9.02
CA ASN A 295 -15.42 -7.67 -7.98
C ASN A 295 -13.91 -7.94 -7.91
N GLY A 296 -13.45 -8.57 -6.81
CA GLY A 296 -12.04 -8.94 -6.62
C GLY A 296 -11.08 -7.75 -6.69
N GLY A 297 -9.84 -7.98 -7.08
CA GLY A 297 -8.81 -6.94 -7.26
C GLY A 297 -9.15 -5.96 -8.38
N GLY A 298 -9.46 -6.47 -9.57
CA GLY A 298 -9.89 -5.66 -10.71
C GLY A 298 -8.78 -5.21 -11.66
N PHE A 299 -7.61 -5.84 -11.64
CA PHE A 299 -6.48 -5.47 -12.52
C PHE A 299 -6.84 -5.49 -14.01
N TRP A 300 -7.74 -6.38 -14.44
CA TRP A 300 -8.25 -6.39 -15.81
C TRP A 300 -8.94 -5.09 -16.26
N LEU A 301 -9.47 -4.30 -15.32
CA LEU A 301 -10.02 -2.98 -15.63
C LEU A 301 -8.92 -1.97 -15.96
N ILE A 302 -7.70 -2.13 -15.38
CA ILE A 302 -6.56 -1.31 -15.74
C ILE A 302 -6.12 -1.62 -17.17
N GLU A 303 -5.94 -2.91 -17.50
CA GLU A 303 -5.57 -3.36 -18.84
C GLU A 303 -6.54 -2.84 -19.90
N ARG A 304 -7.85 -3.07 -19.71
CA ARG A 304 -8.89 -2.56 -20.59
C ARG A 304 -8.87 -1.04 -20.74
N SER A 305 -8.60 -0.31 -19.65
CA SER A 305 -8.50 1.15 -19.70
C SER A 305 -7.29 1.62 -20.51
N MET A 306 -6.16 0.90 -20.46
CA MET A 306 -4.99 1.18 -21.29
C MET A 306 -5.26 0.90 -22.79
N GLU A 307 -6.05 -0.11 -23.09
CA GLU A 307 -6.47 -0.48 -24.44
C GLU A 307 -7.58 0.43 -24.98
N GLY A 308 -8.14 1.33 -24.17
CA GLY A 308 -9.21 2.25 -24.56
C GLY A 308 -10.64 1.70 -24.41
N ASP A 309 -10.80 0.47 -23.91
CA ASP A 309 -12.10 -0.09 -23.51
C ASP A 309 -12.54 0.45 -22.16
N VAL A 310 -13.03 1.66 -22.17
CA VAL A 310 -13.32 2.45 -20.97
C VAL A 310 -14.82 2.55 -20.70
N ARG A 311 -15.21 2.23 -19.47
CA ARG A 311 -16.53 2.51 -18.89
C ARG A 311 -16.45 3.72 -17.97
N TYR A 312 -17.25 4.74 -18.21
CA TYR A 312 -17.21 6.00 -17.45
C TYR A 312 -17.55 5.82 -15.97
N GLU A 313 -18.44 4.88 -15.67
CA GLU A 313 -18.89 4.58 -14.30
C GLU A 313 -17.93 3.70 -13.50
N ALA A 314 -16.90 3.09 -14.13
CA ALA A 314 -16.10 2.04 -13.52
C ALA A 314 -15.41 2.48 -12.21
N PHE A 315 -14.86 3.67 -12.16
CA PHE A 315 -14.20 4.17 -10.95
C PHE A 315 -15.18 4.37 -9.78
N LEU A 316 -16.42 4.84 -10.04
CA LEU A 316 -17.45 4.99 -9.00
C LEU A 316 -17.94 3.64 -8.51
N MET A 317 -18.18 2.71 -9.44
CA MET A 317 -18.59 1.36 -9.08
C MET A 317 -17.51 0.67 -8.23
N LYS A 318 -16.23 0.82 -8.60
CA LYS A 318 -15.13 0.25 -7.82
C LYS A 318 -15.04 0.84 -6.41
N ILE A 319 -15.25 2.16 -6.25
CA ILE A 319 -15.36 2.81 -4.93
C ILE A 319 -16.48 2.15 -4.11
N LEU A 320 -17.68 2.04 -4.68
CA LEU A 320 -18.85 1.50 -4.00
C LEU A 320 -18.66 0.05 -3.57
N PHE A 321 -18.22 -0.81 -4.50
CA PHE A 321 -18.00 -2.24 -4.22
C PHE A 321 -16.94 -2.45 -3.14
N THR A 322 -15.85 -1.68 -3.19
CA THR A 322 -14.78 -1.77 -2.18
C THR A 322 -15.26 -1.29 -0.80
N ALA A 323 -16.01 -0.17 -0.77
CA ALA A 323 -16.55 0.36 0.48
C ALA A 323 -17.55 -0.59 1.14
N VAL A 324 -18.41 -1.24 0.35
CA VAL A 324 -19.36 -2.25 0.87
C VAL A 324 -18.61 -3.47 1.42
N ALA A 325 -17.61 -3.99 0.72
CA ALA A 325 -16.88 -5.17 1.16
C ALA A 325 -16.01 -4.88 2.38
N LEU A 326 -15.05 -3.94 2.27
CA LEU A 326 -14.08 -3.68 3.34
C LEU A 326 -14.72 -2.94 4.52
N GLY A 327 -15.60 -1.96 4.29
CA GLY A 327 -16.36 -1.28 5.34
C GLY A 327 -17.22 -2.23 6.15
N GLY A 328 -17.79 -3.26 5.52
CA GLY A 328 -18.59 -4.30 6.16
C GLY A 328 -17.80 -5.29 7.00
N GLY A 329 -16.46 -5.34 6.85
CA GLY A 329 -15.59 -6.16 7.70
C GLY A 329 -14.80 -7.25 6.97
N PHE A 330 -14.98 -7.43 5.66
CA PHE A 330 -14.10 -8.28 4.86
C PHE A 330 -12.65 -7.79 4.94
N LYS A 331 -11.71 -8.68 4.67
CA LYS A 331 -10.27 -8.41 4.83
C LYS A 331 -9.56 -8.42 3.48
N GLY A 332 -8.68 -7.46 3.32
CA GLY A 332 -7.88 -7.26 2.11
C GLY A 332 -7.20 -5.90 2.16
N GLY A 333 -6.69 -5.44 1.03
CA GLY A 333 -6.06 -4.15 0.88
C GLY A 333 -6.95 -3.14 0.14
N GLU A 334 -6.61 -1.87 0.29
CA GLU A 334 -7.30 -0.72 -0.30
C GLU A 334 -6.50 -0.13 -1.48
N ILE A 335 -5.21 -0.49 -1.62
CA ILE A 335 -4.30 0.09 -2.63
C ILE A 335 -4.62 -0.43 -4.03
N VAL A 336 -4.80 -1.76 -4.24
CA VAL A 336 -5.19 -2.27 -5.57
C VAL A 336 -6.51 -1.66 -6.04
N PRO A 337 -7.58 -1.60 -5.22
CA PRO A 337 -8.77 -0.81 -5.57
C PRO A 337 -8.45 0.64 -5.94
N THR A 338 -7.52 1.30 -5.23
CA THR A 338 -7.08 2.68 -5.58
C THR A 338 -6.46 2.73 -6.97
N PHE A 339 -5.61 1.76 -7.31
CA PHE A 339 -5.02 1.67 -8.65
C PHE A 339 -6.11 1.54 -9.73
N VAL A 340 -7.08 0.66 -9.51
CA VAL A 340 -8.20 0.45 -10.46
C VAL A 340 -9.06 1.70 -10.58
N ILE A 341 -9.39 2.35 -9.46
CA ILE A 341 -10.16 3.61 -9.43
C ILE A 341 -9.43 4.69 -10.23
N GLY A 342 -8.16 4.91 -9.94
CA GLY A 342 -7.35 5.92 -10.61
C GLY A 342 -7.14 5.62 -12.09
N ALA A 343 -6.86 4.37 -12.43
CA ALA A 343 -6.67 3.93 -13.81
C ALA A 343 -7.94 4.08 -14.66
N THR A 344 -9.08 3.60 -14.16
CA THR A 344 -10.36 3.71 -14.88
C THR A 344 -10.83 5.16 -15.00
N PHE A 345 -10.56 6.00 -13.99
CA PHE A 345 -10.79 7.43 -14.07
C PHE A 345 -9.87 8.10 -15.10
N GLY A 346 -8.57 7.74 -15.12
CA GLY A 346 -7.61 8.23 -16.13
C GLY A 346 -7.99 7.84 -17.55
N GLY A 347 -8.44 6.59 -17.75
CA GLY A 347 -8.97 6.13 -19.02
C GLY A 347 -10.24 6.89 -19.46
N ALA A 348 -11.17 7.15 -18.52
CA ALA A 348 -12.36 7.96 -18.79
C ALA A 348 -12.00 9.40 -19.19
N PHE A 349 -11.02 9.99 -18.50
CA PHE A 349 -10.47 11.30 -18.83
C PHE A 349 -9.86 11.31 -20.24
N ALA A 350 -9.07 10.29 -20.59
CA ALA A 350 -8.48 10.14 -21.91
C ALA A 350 -9.55 10.11 -23.00
N LYS A 351 -10.62 9.35 -22.79
CA LYS A 351 -11.75 9.21 -23.73
C LYS A 351 -12.49 10.52 -23.95
N VAL A 352 -12.69 11.33 -22.90
CA VAL A 352 -13.37 12.64 -22.99
C VAL A 352 -12.55 13.66 -23.78
N PHE A 353 -11.22 13.69 -23.56
CA PHE A 353 -10.34 14.71 -24.13
C PHE A 353 -9.56 14.25 -25.36
N GLY A 354 -9.76 13.00 -25.83
CA GLY A 354 -9.04 12.46 -26.99
C GLY A 354 -7.52 12.32 -26.75
N LEU A 355 -7.13 11.90 -25.56
CA LEU A 355 -5.73 11.78 -25.13
C LEU A 355 -5.25 10.32 -25.16
N PRO A 356 -3.92 10.05 -25.11
CA PRO A 356 -3.38 8.70 -25.06
C PRO A 356 -3.87 7.94 -23.82
N TYR A 357 -4.56 6.82 -24.04
CA TYR A 357 -5.17 6.02 -22.98
C TYR A 357 -4.12 5.47 -22.00
N GLU A 358 -3.03 4.89 -22.50
CA GLU A 358 -1.97 4.32 -21.66
C GLU A 358 -1.45 5.34 -20.66
N LEU A 359 -1.05 6.53 -21.13
CA LEU A 359 -0.48 7.57 -20.28
C LEU A 359 -1.49 8.09 -19.26
N CYS A 360 -2.73 8.40 -19.69
CA CYS A 360 -3.74 8.94 -18.77
C CYS A 360 -4.17 7.90 -17.73
N THR A 361 -4.27 6.62 -18.11
CA THR A 361 -4.55 5.51 -17.20
C THR A 361 -3.46 5.38 -16.15
N ALA A 362 -2.19 5.35 -16.56
CA ALA A 362 -1.05 5.27 -15.62
C ALA A 362 -0.98 6.51 -14.74
N CYS A 363 -1.10 7.72 -15.29
CA CYS A 363 -1.06 8.96 -14.50
C CYS A 363 -2.24 9.06 -13.51
N GLY A 364 -3.46 8.66 -13.92
CA GLY A 364 -4.62 8.61 -13.04
C GLY A 364 -4.44 7.63 -11.88
N MET A 365 -3.90 6.43 -12.17
CA MET A 365 -3.55 5.43 -11.17
C MET A 365 -2.60 5.98 -10.12
N ILE A 366 -1.49 6.60 -10.54
CA ILE A 366 -0.43 7.12 -9.67
C ILE A 366 -0.94 8.35 -8.89
N ALA A 367 -1.71 9.23 -9.54
CA ALA A 367 -2.31 10.39 -8.91
C ALA A 367 -3.31 10.02 -7.80
N CYS A 368 -4.16 9.00 -8.01
CA CYS A 368 -5.03 8.49 -6.96
C CYS A 368 -4.23 7.83 -5.84
N PHE A 369 -3.19 7.07 -6.16
CA PHE A 369 -2.37 6.40 -5.17
C PHE A 369 -1.70 7.40 -4.22
N VAL A 370 -1.05 8.45 -4.73
CA VAL A 370 -0.48 9.49 -3.87
C VAL A 370 -1.55 10.23 -3.08
N GLY A 371 -2.72 10.46 -3.67
CA GLY A 371 -3.84 11.17 -3.03
C GLY A 371 -4.39 10.46 -1.80
N VAL A 372 -4.39 9.11 -1.81
CA VAL A 372 -4.89 8.31 -0.67
C VAL A 372 -3.81 7.88 0.31
N THR A 373 -2.55 7.74 -0.15
CA THR A 373 -1.44 7.24 0.71
C THR A 373 -0.59 8.35 1.31
N ASN A 374 -0.58 9.52 0.70
CA ASN A 374 0.30 10.65 1.05
C ASN A 374 1.80 10.31 0.98
N CYS A 375 2.18 9.41 0.06
CA CYS A 375 3.54 8.93 -0.13
C CYS A 375 4.07 9.36 -1.52
N PRO A 376 4.49 10.62 -1.71
CA PRO A 376 4.84 11.14 -3.03
C PRO A 376 6.05 10.47 -3.66
N ILE A 377 7.11 10.18 -2.89
CA ILE A 377 8.31 9.56 -3.45
C ILE A 377 8.01 8.12 -3.86
N ALA A 378 7.37 7.34 -3.00
CA ALA A 378 6.94 5.99 -3.32
C ALA A 378 6.02 5.95 -4.55
N SER A 379 5.15 6.97 -4.73
CA SER A 379 4.23 7.04 -5.88
C SER A 379 4.95 7.25 -7.21
N ILE A 380 6.00 8.06 -7.25
CA ILE A 380 6.81 8.24 -8.47
C ILE A 380 7.50 6.92 -8.84
N PHE A 381 8.12 6.24 -7.87
CA PHE A 381 8.77 4.95 -8.11
C PHE A 381 7.76 3.85 -8.45
N MET A 382 6.55 3.89 -7.90
CA MET A 382 5.45 2.99 -8.29
C MET A 382 5.15 3.14 -9.79
N GLY A 383 5.08 4.38 -10.28
CA GLY A 383 4.90 4.63 -11.71
C GLY A 383 6.01 4.03 -12.56
N ILE A 384 7.26 4.17 -12.13
CA ILE A 384 8.42 3.63 -12.86
C ILE A 384 8.41 2.08 -12.88
N GLU A 385 8.21 1.45 -11.72
CA GLU A 385 8.28 -0.01 -11.59
C GLU A 385 7.04 -0.73 -12.14
N PHE A 386 5.85 -0.07 -12.12
CA PHE A 386 4.58 -0.63 -12.60
C PHE A 386 4.31 -0.31 -14.08
N CYS A 387 4.58 0.93 -14.48
CA CYS A 387 4.20 1.43 -15.82
C CYS A 387 5.42 1.75 -16.71
N GLY A 388 6.63 1.58 -16.20
CA GLY A 388 7.86 1.88 -16.95
C GLY A 388 8.27 3.36 -16.84
N SER A 389 9.52 3.63 -17.23
CA SER A 389 10.14 4.96 -17.07
C SER A 389 9.71 6.00 -18.13
N LEU A 390 9.06 5.59 -19.22
CA LEU A 390 8.66 6.49 -20.31
C LEU A 390 7.76 7.65 -19.85
N GLY A 391 6.90 7.39 -18.84
CA GLY A 391 6.00 8.39 -18.28
C GLY A 391 6.56 9.21 -17.12
N LEU A 392 7.84 9.07 -16.73
CA LEU A 392 8.41 9.64 -15.52
C LEU A 392 8.13 11.12 -15.32
N ASN A 393 8.32 11.95 -16.36
CA ASN A 393 8.10 13.38 -16.27
C ASN A 393 6.63 13.71 -15.94
N TYR A 394 5.71 12.96 -16.51
CA TYR A 394 4.28 13.11 -16.26
C TYR A 394 3.90 12.56 -14.87
N TYR A 395 4.50 11.45 -14.43
CA TYR A 395 4.30 10.92 -13.07
C TYR A 395 4.69 11.94 -12.00
N ALA A 396 5.85 12.61 -12.17
CA ALA A 396 6.30 13.64 -11.24
C ALA A 396 5.29 14.80 -11.12
N ILE A 397 4.72 15.26 -12.25
CA ILE A 397 3.72 16.32 -12.26
C ILE A 397 2.45 15.87 -11.54
N VAL A 398 1.88 14.72 -11.93
CA VAL A 398 0.59 14.29 -11.37
C VAL A 398 0.72 13.95 -9.89
N VAL A 399 1.86 13.42 -9.46
CA VAL A 399 2.15 13.18 -8.04
C VAL A 399 2.20 14.50 -7.27
N GLY A 400 2.98 15.49 -7.76
CA GLY A 400 3.11 16.79 -7.08
C GLY A 400 1.77 17.50 -6.91
N VAL A 401 0.99 17.59 -7.99
CA VAL A 401 -0.32 18.26 -7.98
C VAL A 401 -1.32 17.52 -7.09
N SER A 402 -1.46 16.19 -7.28
CA SER A 402 -2.42 15.40 -6.52
C SER A 402 -2.06 15.33 -5.02
N PHE A 403 -0.76 15.24 -4.68
CA PHE A 403 -0.30 15.28 -3.28
C PHE A 403 -0.75 16.55 -2.56
N VAL A 404 -0.57 17.70 -3.18
CA VAL A 404 -0.96 18.99 -2.60
C VAL A 404 -2.48 19.09 -2.49
N LEU A 405 -3.20 18.80 -3.58
CA LEU A 405 -4.65 18.99 -3.66
C LEU A 405 -5.46 17.97 -2.85
N SER A 406 -4.92 16.78 -2.56
CA SER A 406 -5.57 15.81 -1.66
C SER A 406 -5.59 16.28 -0.19
N GLY A 407 -4.87 17.34 0.15
CA GLY A 407 -4.87 17.94 1.47
C GLY A 407 -4.49 16.92 2.56
N TYR A 408 -5.27 16.87 3.63
CA TYR A 408 -5.05 15.95 4.77
C TYR A 408 -5.99 14.73 4.74
N TYR A 409 -6.51 14.38 3.56
CA TYR A 409 -7.28 13.16 3.37
C TYR A 409 -6.34 11.99 3.07
N GLY A 410 -6.77 10.77 3.41
CA GLY A 410 -6.03 9.54 3.16
C GLY A 410 -6.76 8.34 3.74
N LEU A 411 -6.35 7.14 3.32
CA LEU A 411 -6.90 5.86 3.79
C LEU A 411 -6.41 5.52 5.20
N TYR A 412 -5.21 5.97 5.57
CA TYR A 412 -4.58 5.59 6.84
C TYR A 412 -4.82 6.64 7.92
N SER A 413 -5.77 6.37 8.80
CA SER A 413 -6.11 7.27 9.93
C SER A 413 -4.98 7.44 10.94
N SER A 414 -4.10 6.44 11.06
CA SER A 414 -2.94 6.44 11.96
C SER A 414 -1.71 7.17 11.40
N GLN A 415 -1.75 7.60 10.13
CA GLN A 415 -0.67 8.34 9.50
C GLN A 415 -0.57 9.75 10.12
N LYS A 416 0.64 10.13 10.52
CA LYS A 416 0.92 11.44 11.10
C LYS A 416 1.39 12.41 10.03
N PHE A 417 0.99 13.68 10.17
CA PHE A 417 1.52 14.77 9.37
C PHE A 417 2.51 15.55 10.25
N ALA A 418 3.80 15.36 9.99
CA ALA A 418 4.86 16.10 10.69
C ALA A 418 4.91 17.54 10.20
N TYR A 419 4.87 17.74 8.89
CA TYR A 419 4.87 19.05 8.27
C TYR A 419 3.62 19.27 7.42
N SER A 420 3.24 20.54 7.25
CA SER A 420 2.17 20.93 6.32
C SER A 420 2.60 20.60 4.88
N LYS A 421 1.63 20.22 4.04
CA LYS A 421 1.88 19.99 2.61
C LYS A 421 2.08 21.27 1.81
N THR A 422 1.64 22.43 2.34
CA THR A 422 1.61 23.70 1.62
C THR A 422 2.41 24.81 2.30
N GLU A 423 2.82 24.62 3.54
CA GLU A 423 3.54 25.60 4.33
C GLU A 423 4.75 24.94 5.01
N ALA A 424 5.87 25.65 5.12
CA ALA A 424 7.04 25.18 5.88
C ALA A 424 6.79 25.24 7.40
N ARG A 425 5.72 24.59 7.88
CA ARG A 425 5.28 24.59 9.27
C ARG A 425 5.15 23.18 9.82
N TYR A 426 5.68 22.97 11.02
CA TYR A 426 5.48 21.74 11.78
C TYR A 426 4.03 21.63 12.26
N VAL A 427 3.38 20.52 12.01
CA VAL A 427 1.98 20.25 12.37
C VAL A 427 1.86 19.24 13.49
N GLY A 428 2.61 18.16 13.44
CA GLY A 428 2.74 17.16 14.50
C GLY A 428 1.43 16.46 14.91
N SER A 429 0.46 16.34 13.99
CA SER A 429 -0.89 15.81 14.29
C SER A 429 -1.32 14.77 13.26
N ASP A 430 -2.27 13.92 13.64
CA ASP A 430 -2.92 13.00 12.70
C ASP A 430 -3.95 13.70 11.80
N ALA A 431 -4.31 13.05 10.68
CA ALA A 431 -5.23 13.60 9.68
C ALA A 431 -6.62 13.95 10.26
N ILE A 432 -7.12 13.16 11.20
CA ILE A 432 -8.45 13.36 11.80
C ILE A 432 -8.45 14.62 12.67
N SER A 433 -7.43 14.78 13.50
CA SER A 433 -7.27 15.95 14.39
C SER A 433 -7.12 17.24 13.58
N ILE A 434 -6.39 17.22 12.47
CA ILE A 434 -6.21 18.38 11.59
C ILE A 434 -7.54 18.78 10.95
N ARG A 435 -8.30 17.81 10.43
CA ARG A 435 -9.61 18.07 9.80
C ARG A 435 -10.61 18.66 10.78
N LYS A 436 -10.71 18.11 12.00
CA LYS A 436 -11.58 18.66 13.06
C LYS A 436 -11.24 20.09 13.43
N LYS A 437 -9.95 20.42 13.55
CA LYS A 437 -9.52 21.81 13.83
C LYS A 437 -9.92 22.78 12.72
N ARG A 438 -9.84 22.36 11.44
CA ARG A 438 -10.21 23.22 10.29
C ARG A 438 -11.72 23.38 10.10
N GLN A 439 -12.53 22.42 10.57
CA GLN A 439 -14.00 22.56 10.55
C GLN A 439 -14.52 23.50 11.65
N ASN A 440 -13.74 23.72 12.70
CA ASN A 440 -14.09 24.59 13.84
C ASN A 440 -13.44 25.99 13.75
N SER A 441 -12.65 26.26 12.73
CA SER A 441 -12.07 27.55 12.38
C SER A 441 -12.80 28.18 11.19
#